data_b7034e73c6ea83348f577e7057616a14
#
_entry.id   b7034e73c6ea83348f577e7057616a14
#
_cell.length_a   1.000
_cell.length_b   1.000
_cell.length_c   1.000
_cell.angle_alpha   90.00
_cell.angle_beta   90.00
_cell.angle_gamma   90.00
#
_symmetry.space_group_name_H-M   'P 1'
#
loop_
_entity.id
_entity.type
_entity.pdbx_description
1 polymer ?
#
loop_
_entity_poly.entity_id
_entity_poly.type
_entity_poly.pdbx_seq_one_letter_code
_entity_poly.pdbx_strand_id
1 'polypeptide(L)'
;MTQTSQLLTLGNGSHALVAGSGTPVVLVPGWPESARAYDEVLPFLAARHHVLAVDPPGLGDSVESTQGYDTGSISRQLEDAVRSFMPQPIHLVSHDVGAWIAYAWAAQFPERIRSLTLLDSALPGLAPLQSFPLPPEVNVKLWQLCFNTLPELPEVLTQGRERELFEWLFQHKAQHPKRITQAKRDHYVECYSKPGAMSRGFAYYRDTAKSALQNIEFAKTKLEMPVLALGGEIGMGDRLLKSMELLAVHVEGGSIEDCGHYVMEEQPEVVSSRLLEFFERVESAQS
;
A
#
# COMPACT_ATOMS: atom_id res chain seq x y z
N MET A 1 11.52 18.89 -17.31
CA MET A 1 10.73 18.07 -18.25
C MET A 1 10.00 17.04 -17.39
N THR A 2 8.69 17.07 -17.33
CA THR A 2 7.88 16.04 -16.63
C THR A 2 8.06 14.72 -17.38
N GLN A 3 8.76 13.78 -16.78
CA GLN A 3 8.83 12.41 -17.32
C GLN A 3 7.43 11.82 -17.32
N THR A 4 6.92 11.52 -18.52
CA THR A 4 5.59 10.91 -18.68
C THR A 4 5.70 9.43 -18.27
N SER A 5 4.86 9.00 -17.35
CA SER A 5 4.74 7.58 -17.01
C SER A 5 4.17 6.78 -18.20
N GLN A 6 4.64 5.54 -18.34
CA GLN A 6 4.14 4.60 -19.34
C GLN A 6 3.35 3.49 -18.66
N LEU A 7 2.23 3.10 -19.26
CA LEU A 7 1.46 1.95 -18.80
C LEU A 7 2.16 0.65 -19.23
N LEU A 8 2.25 -0.29 -18.32
CA LEU A 8 2.85 -1.61 -18.52
C LEU A 8 1.94 -2.68 -17.94
N THR A 9 1.93 -3.87 -18.57
CA THR A 9 1.36 -5.08 -17.97
C THR A 9 2.49 -6.08 -17.71
N LEU A 10 2.66 -6.49 -16.47
CA LEU A 10 3.66 -7.47 -16.07
C LEU A 10 3.23 -8.89 -16.46
N GLY A 11 4.17 -9.84 -16.41
CA GLY A 11 3.97 -11.22 -16.87
C GLY A 11 2.87 -12.00 -16.12
N ASN A 12 2.51 -11.57 -14.92
CA ASN A 12 1.39 -12.13 -14.14
C ASN A 12 0.05 -11.41 -14.40
N GLY A 13 0.00 -10.46 -15.33
CA GLY A 13 -1.18 -9.66 -15.64
C GLY A 13 -1.40 -8.45 -14.72
N SER A 14 -0.46 -8.15 -13.81
CA SER A 14 -0.52 -6.93 -13.02
C SER A 14 -0.28 -5.69 -13.88
N HIS A 15 -1.14 -4.67 -13.74
CA HIS A 15 -0.96 -3.37 -14.36
C HIS A 15 0.03 -2.52 -13.56
N ALA A 16 0.81 -1.71 -14.25
CA ALA A 16 1.77 -0.84 -13.61
C ALA A 16 2.02 0.45 -14.40
N LEU A 17 2.44 1.48 -13.70
CA LEU A 17 2.99 2.72 -14.26
C LEU A 17 4.50 2.67 -14.08
N VAL A 18 5.26 2.89 -15.16
CA VAL A 18 6.72 2.92 -15.12
C VAL A 18 7.25 4.29 -15.56
N ALA A 19 8.24 4.81 -14.86
CA ALA A 19 8.89 6.08 -15.18
C ALA A 19 10.33 6.13 -14.65
N GLY A 20 11.15 7.00 -15.24
CA GLY A 20 12.50 7.27 -14.77
C GLY A 20 13.52 6.19 -15.12
N SER A 21 14.69 6.33 -14.51
CA SER A 21 15.83 5.41 -14.65
C SER A 21 16.74 5.55 -13.42
N GLY A 22 17.53 4.52 -13.12
CA GLY A 22 18.40 4.50 -11.94
C GLY A 22 18.07 3.34 -11.00
N THR A 23 18.27 3.54 -9.68
CA THR A 23 17.96 2.53 -8.67
C THR A 23 16.47 2.18 -8.68
N PRO A 24 16.11 0.88 -8.66
CA PRO A 24 14.71 0.46 -8.73
C PRO A 24 13.90 0.83 -7.49
N VAL A 25 12.71 1.39 -7.71
CA VAL A 25 11.69 1.69 -6.69
C VAL A 25 10.37 1.05 -7.11
N VAL A 26 9.76 0.28 -6.23
CA VAL A 26 8.43 -0.31 -6.44
C VAL A 26 7.44 0.30 -5.47
N LEU A 27 6.31 0.79 -6.00
CA LEU A 27 5.24 1.44 -5.23
C LEU A 27 4.00 0.54 -5.29
N VAL A 28 3.44 0.19 -4.13
CA VAL A 28 2.28 -0.71 -4.01
C VAL A 28 1.14 0.00 -3.30
N PRO A 29 0.03 0.31 -3.99
CA PRO A 29 -1.13 0.99 -3.40
C PRO A 29 -1.97 0.07 -2.53
N GLY A 30 -2.93 0.68 -1.82
CA GLY A 30 -3.94 -0.02 -1.05
C GLY A 30 -5.31 -0.12 -1.72
N TRP A 31 -6.32 -0.44 -0.93
CA TRP A 31 -7.71 -0.47 -1.34
C TRP A 31 -8.46 0.76 -0.77
N PRO A 32 -9.32 1.46 -1.53
CA PRO A 32 -9.77 1.17 -2.90
C PRO A 32 -9.00 1.98 -3.97
N GLU A 33 -7.71 2.06 -3.84
CA GLU A 33 -6.85 2.83 -4.75
C GLU A 33 -6.35 1.96 -5.92
N SER A 34 -5.47 2.55 -6.71
CA SER A 34 -4.65 1.91 -7.74
C SER A 34 -3.25 2.55 -7.77
N ALA A 35 -2.38 2.11 -8.66
CA ALA A 35 -1.05 2.69 -8.91
C ALA A 35 -1.10 4.22 -9.10
N ARG A 36 -2.24 4.77 -9.54
CA ARG A 36 -2.45 6.21 -9.68
C ARG A 36 -2.48 6.98 -8.36
N ALA A 37 -2.58 6.31 -7.21
CA ALA A 37 -2.40 6.96 -5.91
C ALA A 37 -1.04 7.65 -5.79
N TYR A 38 -0.06 7.18 -6.56
CA TYR A 38 1.29 7.74 -6.59
C TYR A 38 1.53 8.76 -7.72
N ASP A 39 0.52 9.18 -8.48
CA ASP A 39 0.69 10.09 -9.63
C ASP A 39 1.43 11.39 -9.28
N GLU A 40 1.21 11.96 -8.08
CA GLU A 40 1.90 13.18 -7.63
C GLU A 40 3.29 12.90 -7.06
N VAL A 41 3.54 11.71 -6.50
CA VAL A 41 4.84 11.29 -5.93
C VAL A 41 5.80 10.80 -7.02
N LEU A 42 5.26 10.12 -8.02
CA LEU A 42 6.03 9.47 -9.08
C LEU A 42 7.00 10.40 -9.81
N PRO A 43 6.62 11.64 -10.21
CA PRO A 43 7.55 12.55 -10.90
C PRO A 43 8.78 12.93 -10.07
N PHE A 44 8.63 13.05 -8.73
CA PHE A 44 9.75 13.37 -7.84
C PHE A 44 10.75 12.20 -7.77
N LEU A 45 10.23 10.98 -7.63
CA LEU A 45 11.07 9.79 -7.57
C LEU A 45 11.71 9.45 -8.92
N ALA A 46 10.95 9.56 -10.01
CA ALA A 46 11.40 9.26 -11.36
C ALA A 46 12.54 10.16 -11.86
N ALA A 47 12.76 11.32 -11.21
CA ALA A 47 13.89 12.20 -11.52
C ALA A 47 15.27 11.55 -11.27
N ARG A 48 15.33 10.54 -10.38
CA ARG A 48 16.59 9.88 -9.97
C ARG A 48 16.51 8.36 -9.92
N HIS A 49 15.30 7.78 -9.99
CA HIS A 49 15.04 6.35 -9.80
C HIS A 49 14.26 5.76 -10.97
N HIS A 50 14.39 4.46 -11.16
CA HIS A 50 13.51 3.67 -12.04
C HIS A 50 12.31 3.21 -11.23
N VAL A 51 11.17 3.86 -11.42
CA VAL A 51 9.97 3.70 -10.58
C VAL A 51 8.93 2.82 -11.27
N LEU A 52 8.40 1.86 -10.55
CA LEU A 52 7.28 0.99 -10.95
C LEU A 52 6.19 1.10 -9.90
N ALA A 53 5.08 1.78 -10.20
CA ALA A 53 3.87 1.75 -9.38
C ALA A 53 2.97 0.62 -9.90
N VAL A 54 2.76 -0.44 -9.09
CA VAL A 54 2.09 -1.66 -9.54
C VAL A 54 0.78 -1.90 -8.79
N ASP A 55 -0.28 -2.17 -9.53
CA ASP A 55 -1.54 -2.67 -8.96
C ASP A 55 -1.34 -4.13 -8.53
N PRO A 56 -1.57 -4.48 -7.25
CA PRO A 56 -1.57 -5.88 -6.84
C PRO A 56 -2.65 -6.69 -7.57
N PRO A 57 -2.47 -8.01 -7.73
CA PRO A 57 -3.48 -8.87 -8.34
C PRO A 57 -4.87 -8.67 -7.73
N GLY A 58 -5.86 -8.33 -8.57
CA GLY A 58 -7.24 -8.08 -8.16
C GLY A 58 -7.56 -6.67 -7.67
N LEU A 59 -6.57 -5.78 -7.55
CA LEU A 59 -6.77 -4.34 -7.28
C LEU A 59 -6.52 -3.52 -8.54
N GLY A 60 -7.07 -2.30 -8.56
CA GLY A 60 -6.92 -1.37 -9.69
C GLY A 60 -7.34 -1.99 -11.01
N ASP A 61 -6.44 -1.97 -11.99
CA ASP A 61 -6.63 -2.55 -13.32
C ASP A 61 -6.01 -3.95 -13.48
N SER A 62 -5.44 -4.52 -12.41
CA SER A 62 -4.81 -5.84 -12.46
C SER A 62 -5.80 -6.99 -12.53
N VAL A 63 -5.39 -8.08 -13.21
CA VAL A 63 -6.16 -9.32 -13.22
C VAL A 63 -6.25 -9.95 -11.82
N GLU A 64 -7.20 -10.86 -11.65
CA GLU A 64 -7.39 -11.58 -10.39
C GLU A 64 -6.20 -12.48 -10.02
N SER A 65 -6.04 -12.71 -8.71
CA SER A 65 -5.09 -13.70 -8.22
C SER A 65 -5.58 -15.13 -8.47
N THR A 66 -4.69 -16.00 -8.91
CA THR A 66 -4.96 -17.44 -9.07
C THR A 66 -4.51 -18.28 -7.86
N GLN A 67 -3.86 -17.65 -6.85
CA GLN A 67 -3.24 -18.34 -5.72
C GLN A 67 -3.80 -17.90 -4.36
N GLY A 68 -4.95 -17.21 -4.33
CA GLY A 68 -5.55 -16.63 -3.13
C GLY A 68 -5.10 -15.19 -2.87
N TYR A 69 -5.67 -14.57 -1.84
CA TYR A 69 -5.50 -13.15 -1.52
C TYR A 69 -4.79 -12.92 -0.19
N ASP A 70 -4.27 -13.97 0.45
CA ASP A 70 -3.37 -13.79 1.59
C ASP A 70 -2.08 -13.09 1.16
N THR A 71 -1.53 -12.27 2.04
CA THR A 71 -0.42 -11.38 1.71
C THR A 71 0.85 -12.12 1.31
N GLY A 72 1.08 -13.32 1.86
CA GLY A 72 2.21 -14.15 1.47
C GLY A 72 2.09 -14.71 0.04
N SER A 73 0.88 -15.04 -0.42
CA SER A 73 0.64 -15.50 -1.80
C SER A 73 0.73 -14.35 -2.80
N ILE A 74 0.14 -13.20 -2.46
CA ILE A 74 0.21 -12.01 -3.33
C ILE A 74 1.65 -11.50 -3.47
N SER A 75 2.41 -11.44 -2.37
CA SER A 75 3.81 -10.97 -2.42
C SER A 75 4.70 -11.87 -3.29
N ARG A 76 4.49 -13.20 -3.28
CA ARG A 76 5.21 -14.11 -4.21
C ARG A 76 4.87 -13.82 -5.68
N GLN A 77 3.58 -13.63 -5.99
CA GLN A 77 3.17 -13.32 -7.37
C GLN A 77 3.75 -11.99 -7.86
N LEU A 78 3.81 -10.98 -6.98
CA LEU A 78 4.43 -9.71 -7.30
C LEU A 78 5.95 -9.82 -7.42
N GLU A 79 6.61 -10.56 -6.52
CA GLU A 79 8.06 -10.78 -6.60
C GLU A 79 8.44 -11.43 -7.92
N ASP A 80 7.76 -12.51 -8.33
CA ASP A 80 8.05 -13.20 -9.59
C ASP A 80 7.90 -12.26 -10.80
N ALA A 81 6.84 -11.45 -10.82
CA ALA A 81 6.57 -10.52 -11.91
C ALA A 81 7.55 -9.33 -11.92
N VAL A 82 7.79 -8.73 -10.75
CA VAL A 82 8.69 -7.58 -10.61
C VAL A 82 10.14 -8.00 -10.83
N ARG A 83 10.59 -9.14 -10.31
CA ARG A 83 11.95 -9.65 -10.52
C ARG A 83 12.25 -9.86 -12.01
N SER A 84 11.27 -10.33 -12.79
CA SER A 84 11.42 -10.49 -14.23
C SER A 84 11.63 -9.17 -14.97
N PHE A 85 11.10 -8.06 -14.44
CA PHE A 85 11.21 -6.71 -15.01
C PHE A 85 12.36 -5.91 -14.39
N MET A 86 12.51 -5.98 -13.04
CA MET A 86 13.53 -5.31 -12.23
C MET A 86 14.30 -6.35 -11.41
N PRO A 87 15.35 -7.00 -11.96
CA PRO A 87 16.06 -8.08 -11.26
C PRO A 87 16.94 -7.63 -10.09
N GLN A 88 17.24 -6.33 -9.99
CA GLN A 88 18.07 -5.77 -8.90
C GLN A 88 17.27 -5.64 -7.60
N PRO A 89 17.92 -5.52 -6.42
CA PRO A 89 17.25 -5.13 -5.18
C PRO A 89 16.54 -3.79 -5.30
N ILE A 90 15.33 -3.72 -4.72
CA ILE A 90 14.40 -2.61 -4.85
C ILE A 90 14.22 -1.82 -3.55
N HIS A 91 13.95 -0.55 -3.65
CA HIS A 91 13.24 0.20 -2.59
C HIS A 91 11.75 -0.12 -2.74
N LEU A 92 11.15 -0.71 -1.71
CA LEU A 92 9.73 -1.09 -1.70
C LEU A 92 8.94 -0.09 -0.87
N VAL A 93 8.00 0.62 -1.49
CA VAL A 93 7.10 1.59 -0.86
C VAL A 93 5.67 1.11 -0.97
N SER A 94 4.88 1.24 0.09
CA SER A 94 3.55 0.65 0.11
C SER A 94 2.59 1.39 1.04
N HIS A 95 1.31 1.34 0.72
CA HIS A 95 0.24 1.99 1.46
C HIS A 95 -0.91 1.03 1.76
N ASP A 96 -1.59 1.16 2.92
CA ASP A 96 -2.80 0.42 3.31
C ASP A 96 -2.66 -1.10 3.12
N VAL A 97 -3.51 -1.77 2.32
CA VAL A 97 -3.38 -3.20 1.96
C VAL A 97 -2.04 -3.50 1.29
N GLY A 98 -1.50 -2.55 0.51
CA GLY A 98 -0.16 -2.67 -0.07
C GLY A 98 0.93 -2.83 0.99
N ALA A 99 0.79 -2.18 2.16
CA ALA A 99 1.73 -2.36 3.26
C ALA A 99 1.63 -3.77 3.91
N TRP A 100 0.45 -4.38 3.90
CA TRP A 100 0.30 -5.79 4.33
C TRP A 100 1.09 -6.72 3.41
N ILE A 101 0.98 -6.48 2.10
CA ILE A 101 1.71 -7.24 1.06
C ILE A 101 3.22 -7.01 1.19
N ALA A 102 3.65 -5.75 1.33
CA ALA A 102 5.06 -5.37 1.36
C ALA A 102 5.80 -5.92 2.59
N TYR A 103 5.15 -5.98 3.76
CA TYR A 103 5.73 -6.63 4.93
C TYR A 103 5.98 -8.12 4.68
N ALA A 104 4.99 -8.83 4.14
CA ALA A 104 5.13 -10.23 3.79
C ALA A 104 6.17 -10.45 2.67
N TRP A 105 6.29 -9.51 1.73
CA TRP A 105 7.29 -9.55 0.67
C TRP A 105 8.70 -9.40 1.23
N ALA A 106 8.92 -8.39 2.08
CA ALA A 106 10.21 -8.16 2.72
C ALA A 106 10.64 -9.32 3.64
N ALA A 107 9.69 -9.95 4.34
CA ALA A 107 9.96 -11.11 5.19
C ALA A 107 10.31 -12.38 4.40
N GLN A 108 9.70 -12.59 3.22
CA GLN A 108 9.94 -13.79 2.40
C GLN A 108 11.18 -13.66 1.48
N PHE A 109 11.52 -12.45 1.05
CA PHE A 109 12.59 -12.18 0.09
C PHE A 109 13.48 -11.03 0.56
N PRO A 110 14.09 -11.13 1.76
CA PRO A 110 14.83 -10.02 2.34
C PRO A 110 16.01 -9.54 1.47
N GLU A 111 16.62 -10.43 0.71
CA GLU A 111 17.72 -10.11 -0.22
C GLU A 111 17.29 -9.26 -1.42
N ARG A 112 15.97 -9.21 -1.68
CA ARG A 112 15.38 -8.40 -2.76
C ARG A 112 15.05 -6.97 -2.32
N ILE A 113 14.94 -6.75 -1.03
CA ILE A 113 14.46 -5.48 -0.48
C ILE A 113 15.65 -4.66 0.04
N ARG A 114 16.03 -3.64 -0.73
CA ARG A 114 17.06 -2.66 -0.34
C ARG A 114 16.62 -1.82 0.85
N SER A 115 15.38 -1.39 0.84
CA SER A 115 14.68 -0.75 1.97
C SER A 115 13.18 -0.93 1.85
N LEU A 116 12.48 -0.85 2.97
CA LEU A 116 11.02 -0.97 3.06
C LEU A 116 10.43 0.35 3.57
N THR A 117 9.43 0.88 2.87
CA THR A 117 8.60 2.00 3.38
C THR A 117 7.16 1.56 3.51
N LEU A 118 6.59 1.77 4.69
CA LEU A 118 5.17 1.53 4.99
C LEU A 118 4.48 2.87 5.25
N LEU A 119 3.37 3.11 4.57
CA LEU A 119 2.56 4.32 4.66
C LEU A 119 1.18 3.98 5.26
N ASP A 120 0.86 4.62 6.36
CA ASP A 120 -0.43 4.66 7.09
C ASP A 120 -1.21 3.34 7.13
N SER A 121 -0.61 2.29 7.65
CA SER A 121 -1.23 0.97 7.75
C SER A 121 -0.95 0.27 9.08
N ALA A 122 -1.88 -0.59 9.49
CA ALA A 122 -1.70 -1.52 10.60
C ALA A 122 -1.61 -2.95 10.05
N LEU A 123 -0.56 -3.68 10.42
CA LEU A 123 -0.31 -5.03 9.89
C LEU A 123 -1.24 -6.08 10.54
N PRO A 124 -1.93 -6.92 9.77
CA PRO A 124 -2.78 -7.98 10.29
C PRO A 124 -2.04 -8.91 11.27
N GLY A 125 -2.64 -9.15 12.43
CA GLY A 125 -2.07 -10.01 13.47
C GLY A 125 -0.95 -9.43 14.31
N LEU A 126 -0.38 -8.27 13.93
CA LEU A 126 0.72 -7.60 14.64
C LEU A 126 0.31 -6.28 15.29
N ALA A 127 -0.83 -5.73 14.87
CA ALA A 127 -1.42 -4.57 15.54
C ALA A 127 -2.23 -4.99 16.78
N PRO A 128 -2.29 -4.16 17.83
CA PRO A 128 -3.14 -4.44 18.99
C PRO A 128 -4.60 -4.63 18.58
N LEU A 129 -5.25 -5.66 19.15
CA LEU A 129 -6.67 -5.88 18.95
C LEU A 129 -7.48 -4.74 19.57
N GLN A 130 -8.44 -4.24 18.82
CA GLN A 130 -9.41 -3.26 19.34
C GLN A 130 -10.55 -4.01 20.03
N SER A 131 -10.97 -3.54 21.20
CA SER A 131 -12.10 -4.10 21.94
C SER A 131 -13.39 -3.32 21.68
N PHE A 132 -14.50 -4.04 21.57
CA PHE A 132 -15.83 -3.43 21.47
C PHE A 132 -16.36 -3.02 22.86
N PRO A 133 -17.06 -1.86 23.01
CA PRO A 133 -17.41 -0.91 21.95
C PRO A 133 -16.25 0.00 21.55
N LEU A 134 -16.15 0.29 20.24
CA LEU A 134 -15.21 1.28 19.74
C LEU A 134 -15.72 2.71 19.98
N PRO A 135 -14.86 3.68 20.33
CA PRO A 135 -15.21 5.09 20.26
C PRO A 135 -15.70 5.45 18.85
N PRO A 136 -16.69 6.35 18.70
CA PRO A 136 -17.27 6.69 17.39
C PRO A 136 -16.24 7.11 16.33
N GLU A 137 -15.26 7.91 16.73
CA GLU A 137 -14.16 8.38 15.86
C GLU A 137 -13.23 7.26 15.41
N VAL A 138 -13.05 6.23 16.21
CA VAL A 138 -12.29 5.03 15.85
C VAL A 138 -13.11 4.13 14.93
N ASN A 139 -14.40 3.95 15.26
CA ASN A 139 -15.30 3.14 14.44
C ASN A 139 -15.42 3.68 13.01
N VAL A 140 -15.53 4.98 12.82
CA VAL A 140 -15.54 5.64 11.49
C VAL A 140 -14.33 5.24 10.65
N LYS A 141 -13.17 5.02 11.26
CA LYS A 141 -11.94 4.64 10.56
C LYS A 141 -11.80 3.14 10.31
N LEU A 142 -12.38 2.29 11.17
CA LEU A 142 -12.11 0.86 11.19
C LEU A 142 -13.28 -0.04 10.76
N TRP A 143 -14.54 0.47 10.70
CA TRP A 143 -15.73 -0.35 10.41
C TRP A 143 -15.58 -1.22 9.16
N GLN A 144 -14.93 -0.70 8.13
CA GLN A 144 -14.74 -1.39 6.86
C GLN A 144 -13.89 -2.67 7.01
N LEU A 145 -12.97 -2.72 7.98
CA LEU A 145 -12.15 -3.91 8.21
C LEU A 145 -13.03 -5.12 8.52
N CYS A 146 -14.08 -4.93 9.34
CA CYS A 146 -15.04 -5.98 9.65
C CYS A 146 -16.07 -6.18 8.52
N PHE A 147 -16.58 -5.08 7.94
CA PHE A 147 -17.56 -5.15 6.86
C PHE A 147 -17.03 -5.92 5.65
N ASN A 148 -15.82 -5.60 5.19
CA ASN A 148 -15.20 -6.22 4.02
C ASN A 148 -14.88 -7.72 4.21
N THR A 149 -14.83 -8.22 5.45
CA THR A 149 -14.62 -9.66 5.72
C THR A 149 -15.88 -10.49 5.57
N LEU A 150 -17.05 -9.87 5.58
CA LEU A 150 -18.32 -10.61 5.52
C LEU A 150 -18.49 -11.31 4.16
N PRO A 151 -19.05 -12.51 4.12
CA PRO A 151 -19.43 -13.14 2.86
C PRO A 151 -20.67 -12.45 2.28
N GLU A 152 -20.68 -12.24 0.96
CA GLU A 152 -21.81 -11.80 0.13
C GLU A 152 -22.38 -10.41 0.45
N LEU A 153 -22.57 -10.06 1.72
CA LEU A 153 -23.22 -8.82 2.14
C LEU A 153 -22.53 -7.55 1.61
N PRO A 154 -21.19 -7.42 1.63
CA PRO A 154 -20.53 -6.25 1.06
C PRO A 154 -20.86 -6.07 -0.41
N GLU A 155 -20.81 -7.11 -1.22
CA GLU A 155 -21.14 -7.08 -2.63
C GLU A 155 -22.58 -6.63 -2.87
N VAL A 156 -23.55 -7.21 -2.15
CA VAL A 156 -24.97 -6.89 -2.25
C VAL A 156 -25.25 -5.41 -1.94
N LEU A 157 -24.56 -4.85 -0.94
CA LEU A 157 -24.79 -3.47 -0.50
C LEU A 157 -24.02 -2.43 -1.34
N THR A 158 -22.91 -2.83 -1.98
CA THR A 158 -22.04 -1.90 -2.70
C THR A 158 -22.20 -1.95 -4.21
N GLN A 159 -22.77 -2.99 -4.76
CA GLN A 159 -23.00 -3.11 -6.21
C GLN A 159 -23.82 -1.93 -6.77
N GLY A 160 -23.20 -1.20 -7.72
CA GLY A 160 -23.78 0.01 -8.30
C GLY A 160 -23.76 1.23 -7.36
N ARG A 161 -23.06 1.13 -6.21
CA ARG A 161 -22.86 2.18 -5.22
C ARG A 161 -21.40 2.33 -4.83
N GLU A 162 -20.49 1.91 -5.68
CA GLU A 162 -19.05 2.00 -5.45
C GLU A 162 -18.63 3.45 -5.22
N ARG A 163 -19.22 4.39 -5.96
CA ARG A 163 -18.96 5.82 -5.80
C ARG A 163 -19.33 6.32 -4.41
N GLU A 164 -20.54 6.02 -3.94
CA GLU A 164 -21.01 6.47 -2.63
C GLU A 164 -20.13 5.94 -1.50
N LEU A 165 -19.70 4.68 -1.61
CA LEU A 165 -18.79 4.06 -0.65
C LEU A 165 -17.43 4.76 -0.66
N PHE A 166 -16.82 4.97 -1.83
CA PHE A 166 -15.47 5.54 -1.95
C PHE A 166 -15.46 7.01 -1.57
N GLU A 167 -16.45 7.80 -1.99
CA GLU A 167 -16.60 9.20 -1.56
C GLU A 167 -16.73 9.30 -0.04
N TRP A 168 -17.50 8.38 0.58
CA TRP A 168 -17.61 8.33 2.03
C TRP A 168 -16.26 8.02 2.69
N LEU A 169 -15.51 7.05 2.19
CA LEU A 169 -14.18 6.68 2.71
C LEU A 169 -13.19 7.86 2.59
N PHE A 170 -13.10 8.47 1.42
CA PHE A 170 -12.22 9.63 1.21
C PHE A 170 -12.61 10.81 2.11
N GLN A 171 -13.92 11.09 2.22
CA GLN A 171 -14.40 12.19 3.07
C GLN A 171 -14.08 12.00 4.56
N HIS A 172 -14.06 10.77 5.08
CA HIS A 172 -13.96 10.52 6.51
C HIS A 172 -12.58 10.03 6.98
N LYS A 173 -11.72 9.60 6.05
CA LYS A 173 -10.37 9.14 6.37
C LYS A 173 -9.27 10.13 5.98
N ALA A 174 -9.50 10.98 4.99
CA ALA A 174 -8.58 12.05 4.64
C ALA A 174 -8.74 13.24 5.59
N GLN A 175 -7.64 13.93 5.86
CA GLN A 175 -7.63 15.29 6.44
C GLN A 175 -8.03 16.31 5.38
N HIS A 176 -7.56 16.12 4.15
CA HIS A 176 -7.81 16.98 2.99
C HIS A 176 -8.48 16.22 1.83
N PRO A 177 -9.77 15.84 1.96
CA PRO A 177 -10.44 15.01 0.94
C PRO A 177 -10.37 15.58 -0.49
N LYS A 178 -10.32 16.91 -0.63
CA LYS A 178 -10.25 17.59 -1.94
C LYS A 178 -8.91 17.42 -2.65
N ARG A 179 -7.85 16.99 -1.96
CA ARG A 179 -6.55 16.68 -2.59
C ARG A 179 -6.61 15.39 -3.40
N ILE A 180 -7.48 14.45 -3.03
CA ILE A 180 -7.85 13.32 -3.89
C ILE A 180 -8.75 13.86 -4.98
N THR A 181 -8.17 14.17 -6.14
CA THR A 181 -8.88 14.86 -7.23
C THR A 181 -10.07 14.09 -7.75
N GLN A 182 -11.06 14.79 -8.34
CA GLN A 182 -12.22 14.12 -8.89
C GLN A 182 -11.84 13.11 -10.00
N ALA A 183 -10.85 13.43 -10.82
CA ALA A 183 -10.36 12.51 -11.84
C ALA A 183 -9.81 11.20 -11.26
N LYS A 184 -9.10 11.26 -10.13
CA LYS A 184 -8.64 10.05 -9.42
C LYS A 184 -9.80 9.24 -8.84
N ARG A 185 -10.72 9.91 -8.16
CA ARG A 185 -11.93 9.26 -7.61
C ARG A 185 -12.73 8.56 -8.70
N ASP A 186 -12.91 9.23 -9.85
CA ASP A 186 -13.60 8.67 -11.00
C ASP A 186 -12.87 7.43 -11.54
N HIS A 187 -11.55 7.47 -11.62
CA HIS A 187 -10.73 6.33 -12.01
C HIS A 187 -10.87 5.16 -11.03
N TYR A 188 -10.81 5.40 -9.72
CA TYR A 188 -11.00 4.33 -8.71
C TYR A 188 -12.39 3.71 -8.83
N VAL A 189 -13.43 4.54 -8.98
CA VAL A 189 -14.79 4.03 -9.21
C VAL A 189 -14.85 3.20 -10.49
N GLU A 190 -14.23 3.64 -11.57
CA GLU A 190 -14.17 2.88 -12.84
C GLU A 190 -13.49 1.51 -12.65
N CYS A 191 -12.35 1.45 -11.96
CA CYS A 191 -11.65 0.20 -11.67
C CYS A 191 -12.54 -0.80 -10.93
N TYR A 192 -13.19 -0.33 -9.87
CA TYR A 192 -13.93 -1.21 -8.96
C TYR A 192 -15.39 -1.45 -9.36
N SER A 193 -15.95 -0.69 -10.32
CA SER A 193 -17.26 -0.97 -10.93
C SER A 193 -17.22 -2.09 -11.98
N LYS A 194 -16.03 -2.58 -12.36
CA LYS A 194 -15.89 -3.73 -13.25
C LYS A 194 -16.42 -5.01 -12.59
N PRO A 195 -16.99 -5.95 -13.37
CA PRO A 195 -17.52 -7.20 -12.81
C PRO A 195 -16.52 -7.93 -11.90
N GLY A 196 -16.92 -8.21 -10.66
CA GLY A 196 -16.13 -8.91 -9.67
C GLY A 196 -15.00 -8.09 -9.00
N ALA A 197 -14.74 -6.85 -9.42
CA ALA A 197 -13.63 -6.06 -8.89
C ALA A 197 -13.77 -5.77 -7.39
N MET A 198 -14.96 -5.41 -6.91
CA MET A 198 -15.23 -5.23 -5.48
C MET A 198 -14.97 -6.51 -4.69
N SER A 199 -15.45 -7.67 -5.18
CA SER A 199 -15.23 -8.96 -4.52
C SER A 199 -13.74 -9.32 -4.42
N ARG A 200 -12.94 -9.00 -5.44
CA ARG A 200 -11.49 -9.18 -5.40
C ARG A 200 -10.84 -8.27 -4.35
N GLY A 201 -11.28 -7.02 -4.25
CA GLY A 201 -10.84 -6.11 -3.19
C GLY A 201 -11.20 -6.62 -1.80
N PHE A 202 -12.44 -7.12 -1.60
CA PHE A 202 -12.88 -7.70 -0.34
C PHE A 202 -12.16 -9.01 0.00
N ALA A 203 -11.68 -9.75 -0.99
CA ALA A 203 -10.95 -11.00 -0.77
C ALA A 203 -9.66 -10.79 0.05
N TYR A 204 -8.98 -9.67 -0.08
CA TYR A 204 -7.84 -9.31 0.77
C TYR A 204 -8.21 -9.26 2.25
N TYR A 205 -9.39 -8.70 2.56
CA TYR A 205 -9.88 -8.61 3.94
C TYR A 205 -10.35 -9.97 4.45
N ARG A 206 -10.98 -10.79 3.62
CA ARG A 206 -11.40 -12.16 3.95
C ARG A 206 -10.22 -13.07 4.28
N ASP A 207 -9.08 -12.84 3.61
CA ASP A 207 -7.85 -13.60 3.86
C ASP A 207 -6.98 -13.00 4.98
N THR A 208 -7.43 -11.94 5.70
CA THR A 208 -6.65 -11.32 6.79
C THR A 208 -6.31 -12.30 7.92
N ALA A 209 -7.20 -13.25 8.24
CA ALA A 209 -6.90 -14.26 9.27
C ALA A 209 -5.70 -15.13 8.86
N LYS A 210 -5.61 -15.55 7.59
CA LYS A 210 -4.47 -16.30 7.05
C LYS A 210 -3.22 -15.43 7.01
N SER A 211 -3.34 -14.19 6.55
CA SER A 211 -2.26 -13.21 6.53
C SER A 211 -1.73 -12.92 7.94
N ALA A 212 -2.60 -12.83 8.94
CA ALA A 212 -2.22 -12.63 10.33
C ALA A 212 -1.36 -13.78 10.88
N LEU A 213 -1.74 -15.04 10.60
CA LEU A 213 -0.95 -16.20 10.99
C LEU A 213 0.42 -16.22 10.31
N GLN A 214 0.49 -15.85 9.04
CA GLN A 214 1.76 -15.71 8.32
C GLN A 214 2.63 -14.61 8.93
N ASN A 215 2.05 -13.44 9.23
CA ASN A 215 2.77 -12.31 9.81
C ASN A 215 3.32 -12.64 11.21
N ILE A 216 2.57 -13.38 12.04
CA ILE A 216 3.05 -13.86 13.35
C ILE A 216 4.28 -14.77 13.18
N GLU A 217 4.29 -15.60 12.15
CA GLU A 217 5.45 -16.44 11.84
C GLU A 217 6.64 -15.62 11.33
N PHE A 218 6.40 -14.69 10.41
CA PHE A 218 7.45 -13.78 9.90
C PHE A 218 8.05 -12.91 11.00
N ALA A 219 7.23 -12.45 11.96
CA ALA A 219 7.68 -11.60 13.07
C ALA A 219 8.63 -12.29 14.08
N LYS A 220 8.82 -13.60 13.98
CA LYS A 220 9.83 -14.32 14.78
C LYS A 220 11.26 -13.90 14.42
N THR A 221 11.46 -13.37 13.22
CA THR A 221 12.74 -12.82 12.77
C THR A 221 12.54 -11.37 12.39
N LYS A 222 13.30 -10.45 13.00
CA LYS A 222 13.24 -9.04 12.65
C LYS A 222 13.76 -8.80 11.24
N LEU A 223 13.13 -7.84 10.55
CA LEU A 223 13.62 -7.36 9.27
C LEU A 223 14.97 -6.63 9.47
N GLU A 224 15.96 -6.98 8.67
CA GLU A 224 17.32 -6.41 8.77
C GLU A 224 17.52 -5.19 7.86
N MET A 225 16.75 -5.09 6.75
CA MET A 225 16.82 -3.93 5.87
C MET A 225 16.30 -2.68 6.57
N PRO A 226 16.79 -1.46 6.20
CA PRO A 226 16.25 -0.21 6.70
C PRO A 226 14.76 -0.06 6.41
N VAL A 227 14.00 0.43 7.41
CA VAL A 227 12.54 0.62 7.33
C VAL A 227 12.19 2.07 7.62
N LEU A 228 11.37 2.68 6.74
CA LEU A 228 10.71 3.96 6.95
C LEU A 228 9.23 3.72 7.22
N ALA A 229 8.72 4.19 8.36
CA ALA A 229 7.33 4.01 8.76
C ALA A 229 6.66 5.38 8.96
N LEU A 230 5.77 5.77 8.04
CA LEU A 230 5.11 7.07 8.04
C LEU A 230 3.59 6.91 8.17
N GLY A 231 3.00 7.56 9.16
CA GLY A 231 1.54 7.62 9.33
C GLY A 231 1.01 9.04 9.21
N GLY A 232 -0.15 9.24 8.60
CA GLY A 232 -0.83 10.52 8.66
C GLY A 232 -1.25 10.84 10.10
N GLU A 233 -1.19 12.10 10.52
CA GLU A 233 -1.46 12.56 11.90
C GLU A 233 -2.80 12.05 12.43
N ILE A 234 -3.86 12.19 11.65
CA ILE A 234 -5.19 11.69 12.02
C ILE A 234 -5.44 10.23 11.60
N GLY A 235 -4.50 9.61 10.85
CA GLY A 235 -4.46 8.20 10.49
C GLY A 235 -3.74 7.36 11.54
N MET A 236 -2.67 6.68 11.13
CA MET A 236 -1.83 5.89 12.04
C MET A 236 -0.91 6.73 12.93
N GLY A 237 -0.51 7.95 12.50
CA GLY A 237 0.45 8.76 13.23
C GLY A 237 1.72 7.97 13.60
N ASP A 238 2.24 8.18 14.81
CA ASP A 238 3.43 7.46 15.32
C ASP A 238 3.19 5.98 15.65
N ARG A 239 1.94 5.50 15.59
CA ARG A 239 1.64 4.09 15.93
C ARG A 239 2.27 3.12 14.95
N LEU A 240 2.39 3.50 13.67
CA LEU A 240 3.06 2.66 12.68
C LEU A 240 4.56 2.54 12.98
N LEU A 241 5.26 3.66 13.28
CA LEU A 241 6.65 3.65 13.69
C LEU A 241 6.86 2.71 14.89
N LYS A 242 6.10 2.91 15.97
CA LYS A 242 6.16 2.10 17.19
C LYS A 242 5.92 0.61 16.94
N SER A 243 5.03 0.28 16.01
CA SER A 243 4.80 -1.12 15.62
C SER A 243 6.01 -1.70 14.89
N MET A 244 6.60 -0.93 13.97
CA MET A 244 7.75 -1.40 13.18
C MET A 244 9.05 -1.52 14.00
N GLU A 245 9.24 -0.74 15.06
CA GLU A 245 10.36 -0.89 16.03
C GLU A 245 10.39 -2.28 16.70
N LEU A 246 9.23 -2.93 16.79
CA LEU A 246 9.15 -4.31 17.28
C LEU A 246 9.54 -5.35 16.22
N LEU A 247 9.39 -5.02 14.94
CA LEU A 247 9.44 -5.94 13.79
C LEU A 247 10.70 -5.80 12.93
N ALA A 248 11.46 -4.72 13.09
CA ALA A 248 12.68 -4.47 12.33
C ALA A 248 13.81 -3.96 13.22
N VAL A 249 15.05 -4.06 12.72
CA VAL A 249 16.28 -3.65 13.46
C VAL A 249 16.51 -2.16 13.26
N HIS A 250 16.36 -1.65 12.06
CA HIS A 250 16.65 -0.28 11.67
C HIS A 250 15.36 0.41 11.20
N VAL A 251 14.72 1.18 12.06
CA VAL A 251 13.45 1.85 11.78
C VAL A 251 13.56 3.34 12.04
N GLU A 252 13.06 4.13 11.10
CA GLU A 252 12.84 5.57 11.27
C GLU A 252 11.47 5.95 10.74
N GLY A 253 10.99 7.15 11.01
CA GLY A 253 9.71 7.62 10.52
C GLY A 253 8.99 8.53 11.49
N GLY A 254 7.67 8.34 11.59
CA GLY A 254 6.79 9.09 12.48
C GLY A 254 5.57 9.64 11.77
N SER A 255 4.92 10.59 12.42
CA SER A 255 3.71 11.25 11.92
C SER A 255 4.01 12.25 10.81
N ILE A 256 3.13 12.30 9.81
CA ILE A 256 3.05 13.40 8.83
C ILE A 256 1.95 14.34 9.31
N GLU A 257 2.35 15.57 9.65
CA GLU A 257 1.45 16.61 10.13
C GLU A 257 0.41 17.00 9.07
N ASP A 258 -0.77 17.46 9.53
CA ASP A 258 -1.87 17.92 8.68
C ASP A 258 -2.22 16.92 7.56
N CYS A 259 -2.26 15.62 7.89
CA CYS A 259 -2.42 14.53 6.96
C CYS A 259 -3.34 13.44 7.52
N GLY A 260 -4.18 12.88 6.66
CA GLY A 260 -5.02 11.73 6.95
C GLY A 260 -4.42 10.42 6.47
N HIS A 261 -5.31 9.51 6.07
CA HIS A 261 -4.92 8.16 5.66
C HIS A 261 -4.20 8.12 4.30
N TYR A 262 -4.58 8.97 3.34
CA TYR A 262 -4.10 8.91 1.96
C TYR A 262 -2.84 9.78 1.79
N VAL A 263 -1.78 9.42 2.51
CA VAL A 263 -0.60 10.27 2.74
C VAL A 263 0.07 10.74 1.45
N MET A 264 0.16 9.89 0.42
CA MET A 264 0.79 10.23 -0.86
C MET A 264 -0.08 11.15 -1.74
N GLU A 265 -1.38 11.20 -1.49
CA GLU A 265 -2.31 12.09 -2.18
C GLU A 265 -2.53 13.40 -1.41
N GLU A 266 -2.46 13.33 -0.07
CA GLU A 266 -2.68 14.49 0.80
C GLU A 266 -1.42 15.34 1.00
N GLN A 267 -0.24 14.72 1.09
CA GLN A 267 1.04 15.40 1.34
C GLN A 267 2.15 14.88 0.41
N PRO A 268 1.96 14.92 -0.94
CA PRO A 268 2.87 14.30 -1.90
C PRO A 268 4.29 14.85 -1.84
N GLU A 269 4.48 16.17 -1.61
CA GLU A 269 5.78 16.80 -1.51
C GLU A 269 6.53 16.33 -0.26
N VAL A 270 5.84 16.25 0.89
CA VAL A 270 6.42 15.77 2.15
C VAL A 270 6.80 14.29 2.03
N VAL A 271 5.90 13.46 1.51
CA VAL A 271 6.16 12.03 1.29
C VAL A 271 7.34 11.84 0.34
N SER A 272 7.38 12.57 -0.78
CA SER A 272 8.48 12.48 -1.75
C SER A 272 9.82 12.89 -1.15
N SER A 273 9.88 13.98 -0.38
CA SER A 273 11.11 14.43 0.29
C SER A 273 11.61 13.38 1.28
N ARG A 274 10.72 12.85 2.13
CA ARG A 274 11.05 11.80 3.12
C ARG A 274 11.56 10.52 2.44
N LEU A 275 10.96 10.11 1.33
CA LEU A 275 11.39 8.96 0.54
C LEU A 275 12.77 9.18 -0.07
N LEU A 276 12.99 10.31 -0.74
CA LEU A 276 14.27 10.61 -1.40
C LEU A 276 15.41 10.72 -0.39
N GLU A 277 15.22 11.42 0.73
CA GLU A 277 16.21 11.49 1.81
C GLU A 277 16.53 10.12 2.40
N PHE A 278 15.52 9.28 2.58
CA PHE A 278 15.70 7.92 3.07
C PHE A 278 16.48 7.04 2.08
N PHE A 279 16.11 7.07 0.80
CA PHE A 279 16.82 6.30 -0.24
C PHE A 279 18.28 6.73 -0.35
N GLU A 280 18.56 8.04 -0.35
CA GLU A 280 19.93 8.57 -0.43
C GLU A 280 20.81 8.08 0.74
N ARG A 281 20.28 8.06 1.97
CA ARG A 281 21.00 7.50 3.13
C ARG A 281 21.27 6.00 2.97
N VAL A 282 20.28 5.22 2.50
CA VAL A 282 20.42 3.77 2.31
C VAL A 282 21.43 3.46 1.21
N GLU A 283 21.36 4.16 0.08
CA GLU A 283 22.27 3.97 -1.06
C GLU A 283 23.72 4.34 -0.67
N SER A 284 23.91 5.45 0.06
CA SER A 284 25.23 5.89 0.53
C SER A 284 25.87 4.92 1.52
N ALA A 285 25.09 4.23 2.32
CA ALA A 285 25.58 3.22 3.29
C ALA A 285 25.97 1.89 2.63
N GLN A 286 25.53 1.63 1.39
CA GLN A 286 25.80 0.40 0.63
C GLN A 286 26.87 0.56 -0.46
N SER A 287 27.33 1.81 -0.69
CA SER A 287 28.41 2.16 -1.62
C SER A 287 29.78 2.00 -0.97
#